data_af204f8cfcf15a8006556225c86079bb
#
_entry.id   af204f8cfcf15a8006556225c86079bb
#
_cell.length_a   1.000
_cell.length_b   1.000
_cell.length_c   1.000
_cell.angle_alpha   90.00
_cell.angle_beta   90.00
_cell.angle_gamma   90.00
#
_symmetry.space_group_name_H-M   'P 1'
#
loop_
_entity.id
_entity.type
_entity.pdbx_description
1 polymer ?
#
loop_
_entity_poly.entity_id
_entity_poly.type
_entity_poly.pdbx_seq_one_letter_code
_entity_poly.pdbx_strand_id
1 'polypeptide(L)'
;MKKISMTLSALMMALALGACSGGNDTAKTDAAAPASASTGALSPEAQVEARGQNMKAIAKANKSLRAMAEGKEGFDDAKMKEAVALLDTHANQGWEHFDVATKDVKSEALPAVWEQNDTFQQEIKTFQASVAALKAASAQGGVDAIKAPLAKVGESCKTCHTAFKQD
;
A
#
# COMPACT_ATOMS: atom_id res chain seq x y z
N MET A 1 -16.02 22.97 33.18
CA MET A 1 -15.13 24.12 33.20
C MET A 1 -13.82 23.69 33.86
N LYS A 2 -12.80 23.32 33.09
CA LYS A 2 -11.42 23.16 33.60
C LYS A 2 -10.47 23.63 32.49
N LYS A 3 -9.90 24.81 32.74
CA LYS A 3 -8.87 25.47 31.93
C LYS A 3 -7.56 24.75 32.21
N ILE A 4 -6.84 24.35 31.19
CA ILE A 4 -5.46 23.86 31.29
C ILE A 4 -4.59 24.77 30.42
N SER A 5 -3.65 25.41 31.12
CA SER A 5 -2.71 26.44 30.64
C SER A 5 -1.71 25.90 29.64
N MET A 6 -1.38 26.76 28.68
CA MET A 6 -0.19 26.74 27.83
C MET A 6 1.07 26.92 28.68
N THR A 7 2.09 26.13 28.39
CA THR A 7 3.47 26.49 28.67
C THR A 7 4.29 26.38 27.39
N LEU A 8 4.71 27.54 26.92
CA LEU A 8 5.73 27.78 25.89
C LEU A 8 7.09 27.45 26.51
N SER A 9 7.87 26.62 25.86
CA SER A 9 9.32 26.55 26.12
C SER A 9 10.07 26.64 24.78
N ALA A 10 10.64 27.81 24.57
CA ALA A 10 11.64 28.09 23.55
C ALA A 10 13.00 27.63 24.07
N LEU A 11 13.76 26.89 23.25
CA LEU A 11 15.21 26.72 23.47
C LEU A 11 15.95 26.88 22.13
N MET A 12 16.62 28.00 22.03
CA MET A 12 17.68 28.32 21.04
C MET A 12 18.99 27.64 21.47
N MET A 13 19.80 27.14 20.51
CA MET A 13 21.27 27.09 20.53
C MET A 13 21.74 26.48 19.21
N ALA A 14 22.38 27.23 18.41
CA ALA A 14 23.72 27.81 18.27
C ALA A 14 24.56 27.06 17.21
N LEU A 15 25.01 27.82 16.21
CA LEU A 15 25.90 27.47 15.10
C LEU A 15 27.30 26.99 15.59
N ALA A 16 27.86 26.04 14.83
CA ALA A 16 29.30 25.88 14.73
C ALA A 16 29.70 25.67 13.27
N LEU A 17 30.29 26.69 12.66
CA LEU A 17 31.07 26.61 11.43
C LEU A 17 32.42 25.99 11.75
N GLY A 18 32.80 24.97 10.99
CA GLY A 18 34.15 24.42 10.96
C GLY A 18 34.64 24.32 9.52
N ALA A 19 35.34 25.32 9.06
CA ALA A 19 36.14 25.28 7.85
C ALA A 19 37.51 24.68 8.15
N CYS A 20 37.98 23.72 7.35
CA CYS A 20 39.39 23.40 7.21
C CYS A 20 39.75 23.13 5.75
N SER A 21 40.67 23.93 5.31
CA SER A 21 41.36 24.02 4.03
C SER A 21 42.47 22.97 3.90
N GLY A 22 42.70 22.51 2.64
CA GLY A 22 44.06 22.31 2.14
C GLY A 22 44.56 20.86 2.06
N GLY A 23 44.97 20.47 0.84
CA GLY A 23 45.83 19.32 0.59
C GLY A 23 45.60 18.70 -0.79
N ASN A 24 46.38 19.19 -1.76
CA ASN A 24 46.48 18.69 -3.12
C ASN A 24 47.45 17.50 -3.12
N ASP A 25 47.00 16.31 -3.58
CA ASP A 25 47.89 15.31 -4.13
C ASP A 25 47.21 14.42 -5.13
N THR A 26 47.81 14.36 -6.29
CA THR A 26 47.42 13.66 -7.52
C THR A 26 47.66 12.17 -7.39
N ALA A 27 46.63 11.34 -7.43
CA ALA A 27 46.72 9.93 -7.77
C ALA A 27 45.52 9.51 -8.60
N LYS A 28 45.80 9.12 -9.82
CA LYS A 28 44.93 8.59 -10.85
C LYS A 28 44.53 7.17 -10.46
N THR A 29 43.26 6.95 -10.18
CA THR A 29 42.71 5.60 -10.08
C THR A 29 41.27 5.61 -10.62
N ASP A 30 40.96 4.58 -11.39
CA ASP A 30 39.76 4.33 -12.16
C ASP A 30 38.45 4.77 -11.52
N ALA A 31 37.65 5.42 -12.35
CA ALA A 31 36.32 5.92 -12.01
C ALA A 31 35.32 4.75 -11.87
N ALA A 32 35.12 4.30 -10.63
CA ALA A 32 33.85 3.74 -10.25
C ALA A 32 32.89 4.90 -10.01
N ALA A 33 31.85 5.01 -10.83
CA ALA A 33 30.79 5.99 -10.65
C ALA A 33 30.21 5.86 -9.23
N PRO A 34 30.05 6.94 -8.48
CA PRO A 34 29.36 6.86 -7.19
C PRO A 34 27.90 6.49 -7.47
N ALA A 35 27.47 5.34 -6.96
CA ALA A 35 26.07 5.04 -6.81
C ALA A 35 25.45 6.20 -6.01
N SER A 36 24.64 7.02 -6.66
CA SER A 36 23.85 8.03 -6.01
C SER A 36 22.97 7.33 -4.98
N ALA A 37 23.33 7.43 -3.71
CA ALA A 37 22.47 7.03 -2.62
C ALA A 37 21.28 8.00 -2.61
N SER A 38 20.22 7.63 -3.33
CA SER A 38 18.91 8.23 -3.26
C SER A 38 18.35 7.90 -1.88
N THR A 39 18.39 8.88 -0.99
CA THR A 39 17.80 8.80 0.35
C THR A 39 16.29 8.66 0.22
N GLY A 40 15.73 7.44 0.40
CA GLY A 40 14.34 7.22 0.77
C GLY A 40 13.42 6.53 -0.23
N ALA A 41 13.71 6.45 -1.53
CA ALA A 41 12.85 5.73 -2.48
C ALA A 41 13.27 4.25 -2.60
N LEU A 42 12.29 3.34 -2.59
CA LEU A 42 12.52 1.90 -2.85
C LEU A 42 13.06 1.70 -4.26
N SER A 43 13.97 0.71 -4.44
CA SER A 43 14.35 0.27 -5.79
C SER A 43 13.14 -0.29 -6.55
N PRO A 44 13.17 -0.33 -7.90
CA PRO A 44 12.07 -0.90 -8.67
C PRO A 44 11.71 -2.34 -8.25
N GLU A 45 12.71 -3.16 -7.95
CA GLU A 45 12.51 -4.54 -7.47
C GLU A 45 11.85 -4.56 -6.08
N ALA A 46 12.29 -3.69 -5.16
CA ALA A 46 11.71 -3.58 -3.84
C ALA A 46 10.26 -3.06 -3.90
N GLN A 47 9.94 -2.18 -4.86
CA GLN A 47 8.56 -1.75 -5.10
C GLN A 47 7.68 -2.92 -5.60
N VAL A 48 8.19 -3.75 -6.53
CA VAL A 48 7.49 -4.96 -7.02
C VAL A 48 7.23 -5.91 -5.87
N GLU A 49 8.19 -6.12 -4.99
CA GLU A 49 8.01 -6.96 -3.80
C GLU A 49 6.97 -6.36 -2.85
N ALA A 50 7.04 -5.07 -2.56
CA ALA A 50 6.12 -4.37 -1.66
C ALA A 50 4.67 -4.47 -2.14
N ARG A 51 4.39 -4.19 -3.42
CA ARG A 51 3.02 -4.36 -3.97
C ARG A 51 2.55 -5.81 -3.95
N GLY A 52 3.45 -6.76 -4.18
CA GLY A 52 3.16 -8.19 -4.08
C GLY A 52 2.77 -8.62 -2.67
N GLN A 53 3.47 -8.12 -1.66
CA GLN A 53 3.14 -8.35 -0.25
C GLN A 53 1.81 -7.72 0.12
N ASN A 54 1.53 -6.49 -0.34
CA ASN A 54 0.25 -5.83 -0.12
C ASN A 54 -0.90 -6.63 -0.73
N MET A 55 -0.77 -7.12 -1.97
CA MET A 55 -1.78 -7.97 -2.62
C MET A 55 -2.01 -9.29 -1.87
N LYS A 56 -0.96 -9.91 -1.32
CA LYS A 56 -1.09 -11.11 -0.48
C LYS A 56 -1.87 -10.84 0.81
N ALA A 57 -1.66 -9.67 1.43
CA ALA A 57 -2.40 -9.27 2.63
C ALA A 57 -3.89 -9.04 2.31
N ILE A 58 -4.21 -8.34 1.21
CA ILE A 58 -5.58 -8.19 0.69
C ILE A 58 -6.22 -9.56 0.46
N ALA A 59 -5.54 -10.47 -0.24
CA ALA A 59 -6.06 -11.80 -0.54
C ALA A 59 -6.32 -12.61 0.73
N LYS A 60 -5.43 -12.55 1.74
CA LYS A 60 -5.59 -13.24 3.01
C LYS A 60 -6.81 -12.73 3.78
N ALA A 61 -6.98 -11.42 3.89
CA ALA A 61 -8.13 -10.81 4.57
C ALA A 61 -9.45 -11.20 3.87
N ASN A 62 -9.49 -11.06 2.54
CA ASN A 62 -10.67 -11.45 1.74
C ASN A 62 -11.00 -12.94 1.86
N LYS A 63 -9.99 -13.82 1.87
CA LYS A 63 -10.19 -15.27 2.05
C LYS A 63 -10.86 -15.59 3.40
N SER A 64 -10.41 -14.97 4.48
CA SER A 64 -11.00 -15.16 5.82
C SER A 64 -12.47 -14.69 5.85
N LEU A 65 -12.75 -13.51 5.29
CA LEU A 65 -14.12 -12.98 5.19
C LEU A 65 -15.04 -13.91 4.39
N ARG A 66 -14.57 -14.44 3.27
CA ARG A 66 -15.32 -15.38 2.45
C ARG A 66 -15.57 -16.70 3.17
N ALA A 67 -14.58 -17.23 3.88
CA ALA A 67 -14.75 -18.48 4.65
C ALA A 67 -15.84 -18.33 5.71
N MET A 68 -15.89 -17.20 6.41
CA MET A 68 -16.97 -16.90 7.36
C MET A 68 -18.32 -16.71 6.66
N ALA A 69 -18.37 -15.96 5.54
CA ALA A 69 -19.61 -15.70 4.82
C ALA A 69 -20.22 -16.94 4.15
N GLU A 70 -19.38 -17.90 3.75
CA GLU A 70 -19.74 -19.18 3.14
C GLU A 70 -20.01 -20.28 4.19
N GLY A 71 -19.83 -20.00 5.48
CA GLY A 71 -20.03 -20.98 6.57
C GLY A 71 -18.95 -22.07 6.64
N LYS A 72 -17.82 -21.90 5.96
CA LYS A 72 -16.68 -22.82 6.00
C LYS A 72 -15.88 -22.69 7.29
N GLU A 73 -15.94 -21.53 7.90
CA GLU A 73 -15.45 -21.23 9.25
C GLU A 73 -16.60 -20.70 10.10
N GLY A 74 -16.55 -20.95 11.42
CA GLY A 74 -17.52 -20.37 12.34
C GLY A 74 -17.49 -18.85 12.27
N PHE A 75 -18.64 -18.22 12.18
CA PHE A 75 -18.72 -16.75 12.18
C PHE A 75 -18.35 -16.20 13.55
N ASP A 76 -17.44 -15.23 13.56
CA ASP A 76 -16.99 -14.48 14.73
C ASP A 76 -16.98 -12.99 14.35
N ASP A 77 -17.78 -12.19 15.03
CA ASP A 77 -17.95 -10.76 14.72
C ASP A 77 -16.66 -9.94 14.92
N ALA A 78 -15.85 -10.31 15.93
CA ALA A 78 -14.59 -9.62 16.18
C ALA A 78 -13.56 -9.93 15.08
N LYS A 79 -13.42 -11.20 14.70
CA LYS A 79 -12.55 -11.63 13.60
C LYS A 79 -12.99 -11.03 12.26
N MET A 80 -14.29 -10.96 12.02
CA MET A 80 -14.83 -10.32 10.81
C MET A 80 -14.43 -8.85 10.76
N LYS A 81 -14.63 -8.09 11.84
CA LYS A 81 -14.25 -6.68 11.91
C LYS A 81 -12.73 -6.48 11.76
N GLU A 82 -11.92 -7.33 12.36
CA GLU A 82 -10.46 -7.32 12.19
C GLU A 82 -10.06 -7.56 10.74
N ALA A 83 -10.63 -8.57 10.09
CA ALA A 83 -10.34 -8.89 8.68
C ALA A 83 -10.79 -7.75 7.75
N VAL A 84 -11.93 -7.10 8.01
CA VAL A 84 -12.39 -5.92 7.26
C VAL A 84 -11.45 -4.74 7.47
N ALA A 85 -10.96 -4.49 8.69
CA ALA A 85 -10.00 -3.42 8.97
C ALA A 85 -8.66 -3.65 8.26
N LEU A 86 -8.16 -4.88 8.25
CA LEU A 86 -6.96 -5.24 7.48
C LEU A 86 -7.17 -5.03 5.97
N LEU A 87 -8.30 -5.48 5.44
CA LEU A 87 -8.63 -5.29 4.03
C LEU A 87 -8.70 -3.80 3.67
N ASP A 88 -9.34 -2.98 4.50
CA ASP A 88 -9.44 -1.53 4.30
C ASP A 88 -8.07 -0.85 4.34
N THR A 89 -7.22 -1.21 5.31
CA THR A 89 -5.86 -0.69 5.40
C THR A 89 -5.07 -0.98 4.12
N HIS A 90 -5.06 -2.22 3.68
CA HIS A 90 -4.30 -2.66 2.51
C HIS A 90 -4.91 -2.19 1.18
N ALA A 91 -6.23 -1.96 1.11
CA ALA A 91 -6.88 -1.38 -0.05
C ALA A 91 -6.51 0.09 -0.30
N ASN A 92 -6.04 0.79 0.72
CA ASN A 92 -5.70 2.21 0.66
C ASN A 92 -4.20 2.50 0.62
N GLN A 93 -3.34 1.50 0.42
CA GLN A 93 -1.89 1.65 0.37
C GLN A 93 -1.25 0.75 -0.68
N GLY A 94 0.03 1.03 -1.03
CA GLY A 94 0.84 0.18 -1.90
C GLY A 94 0.61 0.41 -3.40
N TRP A 95 -0.32 1.29 -3.79
CA TRP A 95 -0.59 1.62 -5.19
C TRP A 95 0.51 2.49 -5.81
N GLU A 96 1.22 3.25 -4.99
CA GLU A 96 2.42 4.03 -5.35
C GLU A 96 3.55 3.16 -5.88
N HIS A 97 3.55 1.87 -5.57
CA HIS A 97 4.54 0.89 -6.04
C HIS A 97 4.28 0.37 -7.46
N PHE A 98 3.24 0.87 -8.15
CA PHE A 98 3.04 0.67 -9.59
C PHE A 98 3.66 1.81 -10.41
N ASP A 99 4.77 2.37 -9.93
CA ASP A 99 5.55 3.40 -10.61
C ASP A 99 6.06 2.91 -11.98
N VAL A 100 6.17 3.84 -12.94
CA VAL A 100 6.63 3.53 -14.30
C VAL A 100 8.04 2.91 -14.33
N ALA A 101 8.88 3.22 -13.35
CA ALA A 101 10.21 2.61 -13.21
C ALA A 101 10.15 1.09 -12.97
N THR A 102 8.98 0.56 -12.57
CA THR A 102 8.80 -0.87 -12.33
C THR A 102 8.25 -1.65 -13.53
N LYS A 103 7.99 -0.97 -14.67
CA LYS A 103 7.32 -1.59 -15.84
C LYS A 103 8.09 -2.76 -16.45
N ASP A 104 9.42 -2.67 -16.43
CA ASP A 104 10.31 -3.69 -17.01
C ASP A 104 10.83 -4.69 -15.97
N VAL A 105 10.46 -4.54 -14.70
CA VAL A 105 10.80 -5.49 -13.65
C VAL A 105 9.85 -6.69 -13.70
N LYS A 106 10.41 -7.90 -13.70
CA LYS A 106 9.62 -9.14 -13.74
C LYS A 106 8.56 -9.18 -12.62
N SER A 107 7.32 -9.28 -13.00
CA SER A 107 6.16 -9.34 -12.08
C SER A 107 4.95 -9.94 -12.79
N GLU A 108 3.84 -10.09 -12.07
CA GLU A 108 2.55 -10.51 -12.65
C GLU A 108 1.74 -9.34 -13.24
N ALA A 109 2.22 -8.09 -13.15
CA ALA A 109 1.54 -6.94 -13.73
C ALA A 109 1.71 -6.94 -15.26
N LEU A 110 0.61 -6.78 -15.98
CA LEU A 110 0.62 -6.62 -17.43
C LEU A 110 1.07 -5.20 -17.84
N PRO A 111 1.63 -5.00 -19.03
CA PRO A 111 1.99 -3.67 -19.56
C PRO A 111 0.81 -2.68 -19.51
N ALA A 112 -0.41 -3.16 -19.62
CA ALA A 112 -1.65 -2.37 -19.53
C ALA A 112 -1.74 -1.51 -18.26
N VAL A 113 -1.08 -1.89 -17.16
CA VAL A 113 -1.01 -1.09 -15.92
C VAL A 113 -0.49 0.32 -16.20
N TRP A 114 0.53 0.44 -17.06
CA TRP A 114 1.17 1.71 -17.39
C TRP A 114 0.64 2.31 -18.69
N GLU A 115 0.26 1.47 -19.65
CA GLU A 115 -0.28 1.91 -20.96
C GLU A 115 -1.72 2.44 -20.85
N GLN A 116 -2.51 1.90 -19.92
CA GLN A 116 -3.90 2.27 -19.65
C GLN A 116 -4.05 2.79 -18.21
N ASN A 117 -3.12 3.64 -17.78
CA ASN A 117 -3.02 4.05 -16.38
C ASN A 117 -4.30 4.68 -15.83
N ASP A 118 -4.99 5.51 -16.63
CA ASP A 118 -6.26 6.13 -16.20
C ASP A 118 -7.32 5.07 -15.85
N THR A 119 -7.43 4.01 -16.67
CA THR A 119 -8.33 2.89 -16.41
C THR A 119 -7.88 2.12 -15.17
N PHE A 120 -6.58 1.87 -15.02
CA PHE A 120 -6.03 1.22 -13.84
C PHE A 120 -6.33 2.01 -12.55
N GLN A 121 -6.15 3.32 -12.55
CA GLN A 121 -6.50 4.20 -11.43
C GLN A 121 -8.01 4.18 -11.13
N GLN A 122 -8.85 4.09 -12.15
CA GLN A 122 -10.30 3.97 -11.94
C GLN A 122 -10.67 2.65 -11.29
N GLU A 123 -10.04 1.53 -11.66
CA GLU A 123 -10.26 0.22 -11.04
C GLU A 123 -9.80 0.22 -9.57
N ILE A 124 -8.69 0.88 -9.24
CA ILE A 124 -8.27 1.07 -7.85
C ILE A 124 -9.35 1.79 -7.05
N LYS A 125 -9.89 2.90 -7.56
CA LYS A 125 -10.96 3.64 -6.88
C LYS A 125 -12.22 2.81 -6.71
N THR A 126 -12.59 2.01 -7.71
CA THR A 126 -13.73 1.09 -7.66
C THR A 126 -13.54 0.03 -6.57
N PHE A 127 -12.35 -0.55 -6.50
CA PHE A 127 -11.99 -1.50 -5.43
C PHE A 127 -12.06 -0.84 -4.05
N GLN A 128 -11.44 0.31 -3.86
CA GLN A 128 -11.47 1.07 -2.60
C GLN A 128 -12.90 1.41 -2.15
N ALA A 129 -13.75 1.84 -3.09
CA ALA A 129 -15.15 2.12 -2.81
C ALA A 129 -15.92 0.86 -2.37
N SER A 130 -15.67 -0.29 -3.01
CA SER A 130 -16.29 -1.57 -2.62
C SER A 130 -15.85 -2.02 -1.22
N VAL A 131 -14.59 -1.82 -0.86
CA VAL A 131 -14.06 -2.12 0.48
C VAL A 131 -14.65 -1.17 1.53
N ALA A 132 -14.77 0.12 1.23
CA ALA A 132 -15.42 1.10 2.10
C ALA A 132 -16.89 0.74 2.38
N ALA A 133 -17.62 0.29 1.36
CA ALA A 133 -18.99 -0.19 1.52
C ALA A 133 -19.06 -1.45 2.40
N LEU A 134 -18.14 -2.39 2.24
CA LEU A 134 -18.02 -3.57 3.10
C LEU A 134 -17.74 -3.18 4.55
N LYS A 135 -16.82 -2.22 4.78
CA LYS A 135 -16.50 -1.69 6.10
C LYS A 135 -17.73 -1.05 6.77
N ALA A 136 -18.48 -0.24 6.03
CA ALA A 136 -19.70 0.36 6.55
C ALA A 136 -20.75 -0.70 6.94
N ALA A 137 -20.93 -1.72 6.11
CA ALA A 137 -21.86 -2.82 6.37
C ALA A 137 -21.43 -3.68 7.58
N SER A 138 -20.13 -3.91 7.76
CA SER A 138 -19.59 -4.70 8.87
C SER A 138 -19.85 -4.08 10.24
N ALA A 139 -20.09 -2.77 10.30
CA ALA A 139 -20.45 -2.07 11.54
C ALA A 139 -21.79 -2.55 12.12
N GLN A 140 -22.69 -3.05 11.29
CA GLN A 140 -23.99 -3.58 11.72
C GLN A 140 -23.85 -4.95 12.43
N GLY A 141 -22.75 -5.65 12.24
CA GLY A 141 -22.50 -7.00 12.75
C GLY A 141 -23.31 -8.08 12.02
N GLY A 142 -22.93 -9.32 12.26
CA GLY A 142 -23.57 -10.48 11.67
C GLY A 142 -23.12 -10.80 10.24
N VAL A 143 -23.18 -12.08 9.88
CA VAL A 143 -22.69 -12.58 8.60
C VAL A 143 -23.48 -12.05 7.41
N ASP A 144 -24.78 -11.85 7.56
CA ASP A 144 -25.64 -11.45 6.44
C ASP A 144 -25.38 -10.00 5.99
N ALA A 145 -24.97 -9.14 6.92
CA ALA A 145 -24.64 -7.75 6.61
C ALA A 145 -23.47 -7.64 5.61
N ILE A 146 -22.52 -8.57 5.64
CA ILE A 146 -21.30 -8.51 4.82
C ILE A 146 -21.41 -9.26 3.49
N LYS A 147 -22.35 -10.20 3.31
CA LYS A 147 -22.42 -11.09 2.12
C LYS A 147 -22.45 -10.32 0.80
N ALA A 148 -23.40 -9.40 0.64
CA ALA A 148 -23.56 -8.67 -0.60
C ALA A 148 -22.39 -7.68 -0.86
N PRO A 149 -21.93 -6.85 0.11
CA PRO A 149 -20.76 -6.02 -0.08
C PRO A 149 -19.48 -6.81 -0.37
N LEU A 150 -19.27 -7.96 0.28
CA LEU A 150 -18.11 -8.83 0.04
C LEU A 150 -18.12 -9.41 -1.38
N ALA A 151 -19.28 -9.75 -1.93
CA ALA A 151 -19.40 -10.16 -3.33
C ALA A 151 -18.95 -9.04 -4.28
N LYS A 152 -19.28 -7.77 -3.99
CA LYS A 152 -18.84 -6.61 -4.79
C LYS A 152 -17.31 -6.40 -4.72
N VAL A 153 -16.69 -6.62 -3.56
CA VAL A 153 -15.22 -6.65 -3.45
C VAL A 153 -14.66 -7.74 -4.36
N GLY A 154 -15.24 -8.94 -4.36
CA GLY A 154 -14.80 -10.03 -5.25
C GLY A 154 -14.94 -9.71 -6.74
N GLU A 155 -16.03 -9.05 -7.14
CA GLU A 155 -16.21 -8.56 -8.52
C GLU A 155 -15.15 -7.58 -8.94
N SER A 156 -14.83 -6.56 -8.11
CA SER A 156 -13.79 -5.58 -8.41
C SER A 156 -12.40 -6.21 -8.51
N CYS A 157 -12.07 -7.17 -7.64
CA CYS A 157 -10.83 -7.94 -7.76
C CYS A 157 -10.73 -8.65 -9.12
N LYS A 158 -11.80 -9.32 -9.55
CA LYS A 158 -11.84 -10.05 -10.82
C LYS A 158 -11.69 -9.11 -12.01
N THR A 159 -12.43 -8.01 -12.05
CA THR A 159 -12.40 -7.06 -13.16
C THR A 159 -10.99 -6.48 -13.35
N CYS A 160 -10.39 -5.98 -12.27
CA CYS A 160 -9.03 -5.44 -12.31
C CYS A 160 -8.01 -6.50 -12.74
N HIS A 161 -8.04 -7.72 -12.16
CA HIS A 161 -7.10 -8.78 -12.48
C HIS A 161 -7.23 -9.26 -13.93
N THR A 162 -8.42 -9.33 -14.48
CA THR A 162 -8.63 -9.70 -15.89
C THR A 162 -7.93 -8.73 -16.85
N ALA A 163 -7.88 -7.44 -16.52
CA ALA A 163 -7.31 -6.42 -17.39
C ALA A 163 -5.80 -6.19 -17.16
N PHE A 164 -5.32 -6.36 -15.92
CA PHE A 164 -4.02 -5.82 -15.49
C PHE A 164 -3.06 -6.86 -14.88
N LYS A 165 -3.47 -8.12 -14.74
CA LYS A 165 -2.65 -9.19 -14.17
C LYS A 165 -2.57 -10.38 -15.12
N GLN A 166 -1.36 -10.93 -15.29
CA GLN A 166 -1.21 -12.21 -15.99
C GLN A 166 -1.62 -13.39 -15.09
N ASP A 167 -2.17 -14.44 -15.71
CA ASP A 167 -2.57 -15.69 -15.03
C ASP A 167 -1.36 -16.52 -14.58
#